data_26b8c07fa857c42a690a7fcf30f2f53d
#
_entry.id   26b8c07fa857c42a690a7fcf30f2f53d
#
_cell.length_a   1.000
_cell.length_b   1.000
_cell.length_c   1.000
_cell.angle_alpha   90.00
_cell.angle_beta   90.00
_cell.angle_gamma   90.00
#
_symmetry.space_group_name_H-M   'P 1'
#
loop_
_entity.id
_entity.type
_entity.pdbx_description
1 polymer ?
#
loop_
_entity_poly.entity_id
_entity_poly.type
_entity_poly.pdbx_seq_one_letter_code
_entity_poly.pdbx_strand_id
1 'polypeptide(L)'
;MNEDGTAAKAEDTVLQGNIYTERRSGSKAVVNVGLASKNSSWTGVTDYNRSFSSDAGEVNLYLSHDAVWNNKKTASVTGSYMGSHIDYFKGGSDAAHVGIIRQNDDRDINIDHYSGHAILVYDHKAEKPKEMIGGRTLIKKAEPGSVVRMVTGNGGLNTNSNKAADKNLVSETLNALANKLYYTGYNNAAIKDNL
;
A
#
# COMPACT_ATOMS: atom_id res chain seq x y z
N MET A 1 -4.63 -22.64 2.05
CA MET A 1 -4.21 -22.88 0.65
C MET A 1 -5.27 -23.73 -0.01
N ASN A 2 -5.55 -23.52 -1.28
CA ASN A 2 -6.40 -24.39 -2.07
C ASN A 2 -5.72 -25.75 -2.27
N GLU A 3 -6.48 -26.78 -2.66
CA GLU A 3 -5.95 -28.12 -2.92
C GLU A 3 -4.86 -28.16 -4.01
N ASP A 4 -4.87 -27.19 -4.92
CA ASP A 4 -3.88 -27.02 -6.00
C ASP A 4 -2.60 -26.25 -5.56
N GLY A 5 -2.45 -25.96 -4.28
CA GLY A 5 -1.32 -25.21 -3.72
C GLY A 5 -1.38 -23.69 -3.92
N THR A 6 -2.44 -23.16 -4.55
CA THR A 6 -2.62 -21.71 -4.68
C THR A 6 -3.06 -21.10 -3.35
N ALA A 7 -2.74 -19.82 -3.15
CA ALA A 7 -3.21 -19.09 -1.98
C ALA A 7 -4.74 -18.95 -2.04
N ALA A 8 -5.44 -19.47 -1.03
CA ALA A 8 -6.86 -19.20 -0.86
C ALA A 8 -7.06 -17.71 -0.57
N LYS A 9 -8.00 -17.08 -1.25
CA LYS A 9 -8.41 -15.71 -0.95
C LYS A 9 -9.47 -15.76 0.16
N ALA A 10 -9.27 -14.95 1.18
CA ALA A 10 -10.25 -14.81 2.24
C ALA A 10 -11.28 -13.73 1.86
N GLU A 11 -12.55 -14.05 2.04
CA GLU A 11 -13.66 -13.11 1.87
C GLU A 11 -14.30 -12.81 3.23
N ASP A 12 -14.71 -11.56 3.44
CA ASP A 12 -15.32 -11.08 4.68
C ASP A 12 -14.48 -11.36 5.94
N THR A 13 -13.18 -11.17 5.80
CA THR A 13 -12.21 -11.42 6.86
C THR A 13 -11.56 -10.13 7.34
N VAL A 14 -11.54 -9.93 8.66
CA VAL A 14 -10.82 -8.82 9.29
C VAL A 14 -9.60 -9.35 10.02
N LEU A 15 -8.42 -8.99 9.55
CA LEU A 15 -7.14 -9.31 10.18
C LEU A 15 -6.60 -8.08 10.92
N GLN A 16 -6.08 -8.30 12.12
CA GLN A 16 -5.42 -7.26 12.90
C GLN A 16 -4.14 -7.81 13.51
N GLY A 17 -3.03 -7.14 13.23
CA GLY A 17 -1.71 -7.53 13.75
C GLY A 17 -0.61 -7.16 12.77
N ASN A 18 0.60 -6.99 13.30
CA ASN A 18 1.79 -6.79 12.49
C ASN A 18 2.35 -8.14 12.03
N ILE A 19 2.94 -8.19 10.85
CA ILE A 19 3.62 -9.38 10.32
C ILE A 19 5.11 -9.18 10.53
N TYR A 20 5.72 -10.12 11.21
CA TYR A 20 7.17 -10.19 11.36
C TYR A 20 7.69 -11.47 10.68
N THR A 21 8.68 -11.30 9.82
CA THR A 21 9.32 -12.44 9.13
C THR A 21 10.79 -12.47 9.45
N GLU A 22 11.27 -13.65 9.87
CA GLU A 22 12.68 -13.89 10.17
C GLU A 22 13.18 -15.08 9.35
N ARG A 23 14.41 -14.99 8.89
CA ARG A 23 15.13 -16.12 8.32
C ARG A 23 16.07 -16.71 9.35
N ARG A 24 16.03 -18.01 9.50
CA ARG A 24 16.99 -18.75 10.35
C ARG A 24 17.64 -19.87 9.56
N SER A 25 18.98 -19.97 9.67
CA SER A 25 19.76 -21.13 9.21
C SER A 25 19.41 -21.60 7.79
N GLY A 26 19.34 -20.68 6.83
CA GLY A 26 19.09 -21.03 5.42
C GLY A 26 17.64 -21.22 5.03
N SER A 27 16.69 -21.19 5.97
CA SER A 27 15.26 -21.26 5.67
C SER A 27 14.64 -19.86 5.53
N LYS A 28 13.85 -19.66 4.48
CA LYS A 28 13.12 -18.40 4.22
C LYS A 28 11.67 -18.55 4.66
N ALA A 29 11.20 -17.70 5.56
CA ALA A 29 9.79 -17.60 5.86
C ALA A 29 9.07 -16.89 4.72
N VAL A 30 7.92 -17.41 4.28
CA VAL A 30 7.06 -16.77 3.28
C VAL A 30 5.66 -16.63 3.87
N VAL A 31 5.16 -15.40 3.88
CA VAL A 31 3.80 -15.10 4.32
C VAL A 31 3.02 -14.57 3.14
N ASN A 32 1.91 -15.22 2.82
CA ASN A 32 0.97 -14.79 1.79
C ASN A 32 -0.32 -14.33 2.44
N VAL A 33 -0.71 -13.08 2.20
CA VAL A 33 -2.00 -12.52 2.62
C VAL A 33 -2.82 -12.23 1.38
N GLY A 34 -3.99 -12.85 1.27
CA GLY A 34 -4.91 -12.64 0.15
C GLY A 34 -6.30 -12.26 0.64
N LEU A 35 -6.79 -11.09 0.27
CA LEU A 35 -8.10 -10.56 0.61
C LEU A 35 -8.83 -10.14 -0.67
N ALA A 36 -10.09 -10.56 -0.83
CA ALA A 36 -10.79 -10.44 -2.10
C ALA A 36 -12.26 -9.99 -1.98
N SER A 37 -12.61 -9.26 -0.92
CA SER A 37 -13.93 -8.63 -0.80
C SER A 37 -13.84 -7.27 -0.12
N LYS A 38 -14.82 -6.41 -0.39
CA LYS A 38 -14.93 -5.07 0.22
C LYS A 38 -15.06 -5.07 1.75
N ASN A 39 -15.46 -6.20 2.32
CA ASN A 39 -15.59 -6.37 3.76
C ASN A 39 -14.32 -6.96 4.38
N SER A 40 -13.34 -7.34 3.55
CA SER A 40 -12.07 -7.86 4.01
C SER A 40 -11.05 -6.77 4.23
N SER A 41 -10.36 -6.84 5.35
CA SER A 41 -9.30 -5.89 5.65
C SER A 41 -8.19 -6.50 6.49
N TRP A 42 -7.00 -5.93 6.35
CA TRP A 42 -5.89 -6.15 7.25
C TRP A 42 -5.40 -4.82 7.79
N THR A 43 -5.33 -4.70 9.12
CA THR A 43 -4.69 -3.57 9.80
C THR A 43 -3.41 -4.05 10.46
N GLY A 44 -2.29 -3.55 10.01
CA GLY A 44 -0.96 -3.90 10.51
C GLY A 44 0.14 -3.40 9.58
N VAL A 45 1.37 -3.54 10.05
CA VAL A 45 2.59 -3.27 9.28
C VAL A 45 3.38 -4.56 9.11
N THR A 46 4.29 -4.56 8.15
CA THR A 46 5.29 -5.62 8.08
C THR A 46 6.52 -5.13 8.81
N ASP A 47 6.81 -5.76 9.95
CA ASP A 47 7.97 -5.44 10.76
C ASP A 47 9.10 -6.40 10.41
N TYR A 48 9.99 -5.97 9.55
CA TYR A 48 11.21 -6.71 9.38
C TYR A 48 12.41 -5.80 9.20
N ASN A 49 13.49 -6.23 9.83
CA ASN A 49 14.72 -5.50 9.89
C ASN A 49 15.63 -5.90 8.72
N ARG A 50 15.53 -5.16 7.60
CA ARG A 50 16.45 -5.36 6.46
C ARG A 50 17.86 -4.84 6.70
N SER A 51 18.11 -4.10 7.78
CA SER A 51 19.41 -3.46 7.95
C SER A 51 20.57 -4.42 8.14
N PHE A 52 20.32 -5.71 8.31
CA PHE A 52 21.38 -6.67 8.61
C PHE A 52 21.50 -7.86 7.67
N SER A 53 20.62 -8.06 6.67
CA SER A 53 20.85 -9.23 5.85
C SER A 53 20.00 -9.42 4.60
N SER A 54 20.57 -10.12 3.66
CA SER A 54 20.02 -11.09 2.76
C SER A 54 19.04 -12.09 3.41
N ASP A 55 18.71 -11.96 4.67
CA ASP A 55 18.08 -12.97 5.52
C ASP A 55 16.65 -12.63 5.97
N ALA A 56 16.02 -11.65 5.39
CA ALA A 56 14.61 -11.37 5.61
C ALA A 56 13.71 -12.45 4.97
N GLY A 57 12.58 -12.71 5.59
CA GLY A 57 11.52 -13.50 4.97
C GLY A 57 10.86 -12.74 3.82
N GLU A 58 9.82 -13.31 3.25
CA GLU A 58 9.04 -12.73 2.16
C GLU A 58 7.60 -12.48 2.61
N VAL A 59 7.06 -11.31 2.28
CA VAL A 59 5.65 -10.99 2.50
C VAL A 59 5.02 -10.63 1.17
N ASN A 60 4.01 -11.40 0.80
CA ASN A 60 3.24 -11.22 -0.42
C ASN A 60 1.81 -10.80 -0.07
N LEU A 61 1.31 -9.76 -0.71
CA LEU A 61 -0.01 -9.20 -0.46
C LEU A 61 -0.84 -9.15 -1.74
N TYR A 62 -2.01 -9.78 -1.70
CA TYR A 62 -2.98 -9.81 -2.79
C TYR A 62 -4.27 -9.12 -2.34
N LEU A 63 -4.64 -8.03 -2.99
CA LEU A 63 -5.85 -7.28 -2.68
C LEU A 63 -6.69 -7.10 -3.93
N SER A 64 -7.98 -7.41 -3.85
CA SER A 64 -8.94 -7.16 -4.93
C SER A 64 -10.34 -6.93 -4.37
N HIS A 65 -11.29 -6.48 -5.23
CA HIS A 65 -12.69 -6.28 -4.86
C HIS A 65 -12.85 -5.35 -3.64
N ASP A 66 -12.12 -4.24 -3.65
CA ASP A 66 -12.11 -3.22 -2.60
C ASP A 66 -11.64 -3.68 -1.21
N ALA A 67 -10.96 -4.85 -1.14
CA ALA A 67 -10.28 -5.27 0.08
C ALA A 67 -9.20 -4.27 0.48
N VAL A 68 -9.08 -4.02 1.79
CA VAL A 68 -8.26 -2.93 2.33
C VAL A 68 -7.07 -3.45 3.11
N TRP A 69 -5.89 -2.99 2.78
CA TRP A 69 -4.76 -2.99 3.70
C TRP A 69 -4.62 -1.61 4.34
N ASN A 70 -4.83 -1.52 5.64
CA ASN A 70 -4.56 -0.35 6.44
C ASN A 70 -3.16 -0.49 7.05
N ASN A 71 -2.17 0.13 6.41
CA ASN A 71 -0.79 0.14 6.88
C ASN A 71 -0.66 1.03 8.12
N LYS A 72 -0.88 0.43 9.28
CA LYS A 72 -0.86 1.10 10.58
C LYS A 72 -0.35 0.13 11.65
N LYS A 73 0.60 0.58 12.47
CA LYS A 73 1.06 -0.21 13.63
C LYS A 73 -0.08 -0.55 14.56
N THR A 74 -0.20 -1.81 14.93
CA THR A 74 -1.20 -2.32 15.90
C THR A 74 -0.61 -2.59 17.28
N ALA A 75 0.73 -2.69 17.36
CA ALA A 75 1.50 -2.86 18.59
C ALA A 75 2.87 -2.21 18.42
N SER A 76 3.61 -2.11 19.52
CA SER A 76 5.01 -1.69 19.47
C SER A 76 5.81 -2.64 18.59
N VAL A 77 6.58 -2.07 17.70
CA VAL A 77 7.46 -2.80 16.79
C VAL A 77 8.85 -2.81 17.40
N THR A 78 9.45 -3.99 17.56
CA THR A 78 10.77 -4.13 18.15
C THR A 78 11.87 -3.95 17.10
N GLY A 79 13.01 -3.40 17.50
CA GLY A 79 14.16 -3.21 16.63
C GLY A 79 14.07 -1.94 15.77
N SER A 80 14.87 -1.89 14.72
CA SER A 80 14.94 -0.73 13.81
C SER A 80 13.87 -0.83 12.73
N TYR A 81 12.62 -0.55 13.06
CA TYR A 81 11.54 -0.52 12.09
C TYR A 81 11.78 0.59 11.05
N MET A 82 11.96 0.19 9.81
CA MET A 82 12.27 1.08 8.68
C MET A 82 11.05 1.38 7.80
N GLY A 83 9.90 0.83 8.11
CA GLY A 83 8.68 0.90 7.31
C GLY A 83 8.22 -0.47 6.85
N SER A 84 7.01 -0.55 6.33
CA SER A 84 6.48 -1.80 5.78
C SER A 84 7.21 -2.19 4.50
N HIS A 85 7.40 -3.49 4.31
CA HIS A 85 7.95 -4.05 3.09
C HIS A 85 7.08 -5.18 2.56
N ILE A 86 6.74 -5.08 1.29
CA ILE A 86 6.01 -6.09 0.53
C ILE A 86 6.90 -6.54 -0.63
N ASP A 87 7.20 -7.82 -0.69
CA ASP A 87 8.02 -8.37 -1.78
C ASP A 87 7.22 -8.45 -3.07
N TYR A 88 5.99 -8.97 -3.02
CA TYR A 88 5.08 -9.01 -4.16
C TYR A 88 3.72 -8.45 -3.75
N PHE A 89 3.32 -7.36 -4.39
CA PHE A 89 1.98 -6.83 -4.32
C PHE A 89 1.22 -7.12 -5.61
N LYS A 90 0.03 -7.69 -5.48
CA LYS A 90 -0.89 -7.86 -6.59
C LYS A 90 -2.22 -7.21 -6.26
N GLY A 91 -2.56 -6.19 -7.02
CA GLY A 91 -3.86 -5.54 -7.00
C GLY A 91 -4.92 -6.32 -7.78
N GLY A 92 -6.07 -5.73 -7.97
CA GLY A 92 -7.16 -6.30 -8.75
C GLY A 92 -6.83 -6.43 -10.24
N SER A 93 -7.70 -7.12 -10.96
CA SER A 93 -7.55 -7.37 -12.40
C SER A 93 -7.77 -6.12 -13.26
N ASP A 94 -8.56 -5.20 -12.78
CA ASP A 94 -9.01 -4.02 -13.52
C ASP A 94 -9.49 -2.90 -12.56
N ALA A 95 -9.97 -1.80 -13.13
CA ALA A 95 -10.42 -0.64 -12.37
C ALA A 95 -11.70 -0.87 -11.53
N ALA A 96 -12.46 -1.91 -11.80
CA ALA A 96 -13.68 -2.26 -11.04
C ALA A 96 -13.39 -3.21 -9.86
N HIS A 97 -12.23 -3.87 -9.87
CA HIS A 97 -11.87 -4.89 -8.87
C HIS A 97 -10.56 -4.56 -8.16
N VAL A 98 -10.38 -3.31 -7.79
CA VAL A 98 -9.13 -2.80 -7.21
C VAL A 98 -8.83 -3.37 -5.82
N GLY A 99 -7.54 -3.37 -5.46
CA GLY A 99 -7.12 -3.44 -4.07
C GLY A 99 -6.97 -2.04 -3.48
N ILE A 100 -7.14 -1.87 -2.18
CA ILE A 100 -7.02 -0.58 -1.50
C ILE A 100 -5.87 -0.63 -0.49
N ILE A 101 -4.92 0.28 -0.63
CA ILE A 101 -3.85 0.49 0.34
C ILE A 101 -4.11 1.84 1.03
N ARG A 102 -4.32 1.82 2.34
CA ARG A 102 -4.46 3.03 3.15
C ARG A 102 -3.18 3.24 3.96
N GLN A 103 -2.45 4.31 3.66
CA GLN A 103 -1.18 4.59 4.32
C GLN A 103 -1.39 5.47 5.56
N ASN A 104 -1.34 4.84 6.73
CA ASN A 104 -1.55 5.46 8.03
C ASN A 104 -0.37 5.26 9.00
N ASP A 105 0.78 4.79 8.50
CA ASP A 105 2.03 4.70 9.25
C ASP A 105 2.96 5.85 8.88
N ASP A 106 3.75 6.34 9.81
CA ASP A 106 4.69 7.45 9.61
C ASP A 106 5.94 7.06 8.79
N ARG A 107 6.16 5.76 8.58
CA ARG A 107 7.24 5.21 7.77
C ARG A 107 6.77 4.83 6.37
N ASP A 108 7.73 4.71 5.47
CA ASP A 108 7.46 4.38 4.07
C ASP A 108 6.92 2.94 3.91
N ILE A 109 6.11 2.72 2.88
CA ILE A 109 5.83 1.40 2.33
C ILE A 109 6.82 1.16 1.19
N ASN A 110 7.48 0.01 1.21
CA ASN A 110 8.36 -0.45 0.15
C ASN A 110 7.75 -1.66 -0.54
N ILE A 111 7.57 -1.59 -1.86
CA ILE A 111 7.03 -2.69 -2.68
C ILE A 111 8.08 -3.05 -3.72
N ASP A 112 8.62 -4.28 -3.66
CA ASP A 112 9.64 -4.72 -4.61
C ASP A 112 9.04 -5.02 -6.00
N HIS A 113 7.91 -5.73 -6.04
CA HIS A 113 7.19 -6.08 -7.26
C HIS A 113 5.72 -5.71 -7.15
N TYR A 114 5.25 -4.87 -8.05
CA TYR A 114 3.88 -4.40 -8.11
C TYR A 114 3.20 -4.88 -9.38
N SER A 115 1.97 -5.38 -9.25
CA SER A 115 1.12 -5.74 -10.40
C SER A 115 -0.34 -5.45 -10.15
N GLY A 116 -1.13 -5.34 -11.23
CA GLY A 116 -2.57 -5.11 -11.18
C GLY A 116 -2.97 -3.69 -10.81
N HIS A 117 -4.19 -3.53 -10.33
CA HIS A 117 -4.83 -2.25 -10.07
C HIS A 117 -5.03 -2.03 -8.57
N ALA A 118 -4.57 -0.89 -8.05
CA ALA A 118 -4.84 -0.49 -6.67
C ALA A 118 -5.16 1.00 -6.54
N ILE A 119 -5.89 1.30 -5.47
CA ILE A 119 -6.09 2.65 -4.99
C ILE A 119 -5.20 2.85 -3.76
N LEU A 120 -4.39 3.90 -3.80
CA LEU A 120 -3.54 4.33 -2.70
C LEU A 120 -4.20 5.52 -2.02
N VAL A 121 -4.59 5.33 -0.77
CA VAL A 121 -5.34 6.32 0.02
C VAL A 121 -4.41 6.98 1.02
N TYR A 122 -4.35 8.30 0.96
CA TYR A 122 -3.69 9.14 1.97
C TYR A 122 -4.70 10.06 2.62
N ASP A 123 -4.73 10.08 3.94
CA ASP A 123 -5.49 11.07 4.69
C ASP A 123 -4.68 12.35 4.83
N HIS A 124 -5.32 13.51 4.76
CA HIS A 124 -4.68 14.77 5.09
C HIS A 124 -4.88 15.10 6.57
N LYS A 125 -4.01 15.95 7.13
CA LYS A 125 -4.16 16.44 8.49
C LYS A 125 -5.37 17.37 8.57
N ALA A 126 -6.21 17.20 9.61
CA ALA A 126 -7.46 17.97 9.75
C ALA A 126 -7.24 19.49 9.73
N GLU A 127 -6.18 19.97 10.38
CA GLU A 127 -5.86 21.40 10.46
C GLU A 127 -4.96 21.90 9.33
N LYS A 128 -4.44 20.98 8.50
CA LYS A 128 -3.49 21.28 7.43
C LYS A 128 -3.76 20.41 6.21
N PRO A 129 -4.79 20.73 5.44
CA PRO A 129 -5.21 19.89 4.28
C PRO A 129 -4.12 19.64 3.23
N LYS A 130 -3.08 20.48 3.20
CA LYS A 130 -1.92 20.34 2.32
C LYS A 130 -0.90 19.29 2.80
N GLU A 131 -0.98 18.85 4.07
CA GLU A 131 -0.08 17.87 4.63
C GLU A 131 -0.73 16.50 4.69
N MET A 132 -0.18 15.54 3.94
CA MET A 132 -0.62 14.16 3.98
C MET A 132 -0.08 13.44 5.20
N ILE A 133 -0.93 12.65 5.84
CA ILE A 133 -0.53 11.71 6.90
C ILE A 133 0.21 10.54 6.25
N GLY A 134 1.17 9.98 6.97
CA GLY A 134 1.89 8.78 6.57
C GLY A 134 3.15 9.03 5.75
N GLY A 135 4.00 8.02 5.72
CA GLY A 135 5.19 7.96 4.90
C GLY A 135 4.87 7.79 3.41
N ARG A 136 5.88 7.67 2.59
CA ARG A 136 5.75 7.49 1.14
C ARG A 136 5.44 6.05 0.79
N THR A 137 5.01 5.82 -0.45
CA THR A 137 4.94 4.49 -1.08
C THR A 137 5.98 4.42 -2.19
N LEU A 138 6.89 3.49 -2.07
CA LEU A 138 8.02 3.29 -2.97
C LEU A 138 7.83 1.98 -3.73
N ILE A 139 7.72 2.03 -5.06
CA ILE A 139 7.59 0.87 -5.93
C ILE A 139 8.88 0.69 -6.70
N LYS A 140 9.50 -0.48 -6.60
CA LYS A 140 10.79 -0.78 -7.24
C LYS A 140 10.62 -1.31 -8.65
N LYS A 141 9.67 -2.21 -8.85
CA LYS A 141 9.29 -2.74 -10.17
C LYS A 141 7.79 -2.78 -10.29
N ALA A 142 7.28 -2.43 -11.47
CA ALA A 142 5.87 -2.59 -11.79
C ALA A 142 5.74 -3.39 -13.09
N GLU A 143 4.76 -4.28 -13.16
CA GLU A 143 4.46 -5.02 -14.40
C GLU A 143 3.74 -4.12 -15.41
N PRO A 144 3.92 -4.33 -16.72
CA PRO A 144 3.19 -3.60 -17.74
C PRO A 144 1.67 -3.70 -17.54
N GLY A 145 0.97 -2.57 -17.69
CA GLY A 145 -0.46 -2.49 -17.48
C GLY A 145 -0.90 -2.32 -16.02
N SER A 146 0.04 -2.29 -15.08
CA SER A 146 -0.27 -1.98 -13.68
C SER A 146 -0.70 -0.52 -13.51
N VAL A 147 -1.66 -0.28 -12.61
CA VAL A 147 -2.23 1.05 -12.35
C VAL A 147 -2.27 1.32 -10.86
N VAL A 148 -1.77 2.49 -10.47
CA VAL A 148 -1.97 3.05 -9.13
C VAL A 148 -2.80 4.32 -9.26
N ARG A 149 -3.95 4.35 -8.61
CA ARG A 149 -4.75 5.57 -8.47
C ARG A 149 -4.61 6.11 -7.06
N MET A 150 -4.24 7.37 -6.92
CA MET A 150 -4.09 8.02 -5.63
C MET A 150 -5.33 8.84 -5.30
N VAL A 151 -5.79 8.75 -4.05
CA VAL A 151 -6.95 9.52 -3.57
C VAL A 151 -6.72 10.02 -2.14
N THR A 152 -7.42 11.09 -1.77
CA THR A 152 -7.50 11.56 -0.38
C THR A 152 -8.63 10.83 0.35
N GLY A 153 -8.37 10.38 1.58
CA GLY A 153 -9.31 9.51 2.31
C GLY A 153 -10.31 10.24 3.20
N ASN A 154 -9.93 11.35 3.80
CA ASN A 154 -10.76 12.07 4.76
C ASN A 154 -11.17 13.45 4.23
N GLY A 155 -12.44 13.61 3.97
CA GLY A 155 -13.01 14.88 3.52
C GLY A 155 -12.64 15.20 2.07
N GLY A 156 -13.58 15.11 1.18
CA GLY A 156 -13.37 15.43 -0.22
C GLY A 156 -12.99 16.90 -0.40
N LEU A 157 -12.03 17.15 -1.28
CA LEU A 157 -11.77 18.50 -1.78
C LEU A 157 -12.95 18.94 -2.63
N ASN A 158 -13.37 20.19 -2.51
CA ASN A 158 -14.41 20.77 -3.35
C ASN A 158 -13.86 21.07 -4.75
N THR A 159 -13.76 20.05 -5.58
CA THR A 159 -13.25 20.14 -6.95
C THR A 159 -14.19 20.90 -7.89
N ASN A 160 -15.46 21.11 -7.50
CA ASN A 160 -16.46 21.81 -8.30
C ASN A 160 -16.55 23.30 -7.98
N SER A 161 -15.77 23.79 -7.03
CA SER A 161 -15.78 25.22 -6.69
C SER A 161 -15.09 26.06 -7.76
N ASN A 162 -15.68 27.19 -8.08
CA ASN A 162 -15.09 28.21 -8.96
C ASN A 162 -14.25 29.25 -8.20
N LYS A 163 -14.20 29.18 -6.88
CA LYS A 163 -13.42 30.12 -6.07
C LYS A 163 -11.91 29.84 -6.22
N ALA A 164 -11.12 30.87 -6.42
CA ALA A 164 -9.66 30.74 -6.60
C ALA A 164 -8.98 30.06 -5.41
N ALA A 165 -9.43 30.35 -4.17
CA ALA A 165 -8.88 29.72 -2.97
C ALA A 165 -9.09 28.19 -2.95
N ASP A 166 -10.26 27.71 -3.38
CA ASP A 166 -10.56 26.28 -3.42
C ASP A 166 -9.75 25.58 -4.52
N LYS A 167 -9.58 26.23 -5.68
CA LYS A 167 -8.74 25.72 -6.77
C LYS A 167 -7.28 25.62 -6.35
N ASN A 168 -6.76 26.60 -5.64
CA ASN A 168 -5.41 26.57 -5.11
C ASN A 168 -5.24 25.44 -4.08
N LEU A 169 -6.20 25.27 -3.18
CA LEU A 169 -6.18 24.19 -2.20
C LEU A 169 -6.19 22.80 -2.87
N VAL A 170 -7.01 22.62 -3.92
CA VAL A 170 -7.03 21.37 -4.71
C VAL A 170 -5.66 21.13 -5.33
N SER A 171 -5.08 22.11 -6.01
CA SER A 171 -3.77 21.99 -6.66
C SER A 171 -2.66 21.64 -5.68
N GLU A 172 -2.60 22.34 -4.53
CA GLU A 172 -1.60 22.09 -3.50
C GLU A 172 -1.74 20.71 -2.87
N THR A 173 -2.99 20.25 -2.67
CA THR A 173 -3.27 18.92 -2.13
C THR A 173 -2.89 17.82 -3.13
N LEU A 174 -3.18 18.01 -4.41
CA LEU A 174 -2.76 17.06 -5.46
C LEU A 174 -1.24 16.98 -5.56
N ASN A 175 -0.53 18.10 -5.46
CA ASN A 175 0.93 18.10 -5.44
C ASN A 175 1.49 17.38 -4.20
N ALA A 176 0.89 17.60 -3.02
CA ALA A 176 1.28 16.90 -1.81
C ALA A 176 1.04 15.39 -1.92
N LEU A 177 -0.07 14.99 -2.54
CA LEU A 177 -0.40 13.60 -2.79
C LEU A 177 0.59 12.96 -3.79
N ALA A 178 0.87 13.62 -4.92
CA ALA A 178 1.81 13.13 -5.92
C ALA A 178 3.22 12.87 -5.34
N ASN A 179 3.65 13.69 -4.39
CA ASN A 179 4.93 13.52 -3.69
C ASN A 179 4.97 12.32 -2.73
N LYS A 180 3.89 11.56 -2.58
CA LYS A 180 3.85 10.35 -1.74
C LYS A 180 4.15 9.06 -2.50
N LEU A 181 4.09 9.06 -3.83
CA LEU A 181 4.35 7.90 -4.66
C LEU A 181 5.67 8.06 -5.42
N TYR A 182 6.56 7.09 -5.29
CA TYR A 182 7.82 7.02 -6.01
C TYR A 182 7.96 5.68 -6.72
N TYR A 183 8.33 5.75 -8.00
CA TYR A 183 8.76 4.60 -8.76
C TYR A 183 10.29 4.64 -8.89
N THR A 184 10.98 3.65 -8.33
CA THR A 184 12.44 3.60 -8.28
C THR A 184 13.06 2.65 -9.31
N GLY A 185 12.22 1.91 -10.06
CA GLY A 185 12.66 0.94 -11.06
C GLY A 185 13.01 1.59 -12.39
N TYR A 186 14.02 1.05 -13.05
CA TYR A 186 14.52 1.53 -14.36
C TYR A 186 13.77 0.95 -15.56
N ASN A 187 12.79 0.10 -15.38
CA ASN A 187 12.04 -0.48 -16.50
C ASN A 187 10.77 0.34 -16.76
N ASN A 188 10.57 0.71 -18.03
CA ASN A 188 9.48 1.49 -18.63
C ASN A 188 8.06 0.89 -18.45
N ALA A 189 7.77 0.20 -17.38
CA ALA A 189 6.41 -0.14 -17.02
C ALA A 189 5.71 1.15 -16.64
N ALA A 190 4.82 1.63 -17.50
CA ALA A 190 4.08 2.85 -17.27
C ALA A 190 3.15 2.66 -16.06
N ILE A 191 3.52 3.22 -14.92
CA ILE A 191 2.56 3.55 -13.89
C ILE A 191 1.76 4.71 -14.47
N LYS A 192 0.52 4.46 -14.86
CA LYS A 192 -0.37 5.53 -15.27
C LYS A 192 -0.97 6.13 -14.03
N ASP A 193 -0.54 7.34 -13.69
CA ASP A 193 -1.23 8.19 -12.75
C ASP A 193 -2.53 8.65 -13.43
N ASN A 194 -3.64 8.10 -13.00
CA ASN A 194 -4.93 8.68 -13.29
C ASN A 194 -5.29 9.59 -12.11
N LEU A 195 -4.76 10.80 -12.12
CA LEU A 195 -5.24 11.92 -11.32
C LEU A 195 -6.51 12.50 -11.90
#